data_f90749fb38ff426af6cdbbc871a51137
#
_entry.id   f90749fb38ff426af6cdbbc871a51137
#
_cell.length_a   1.000
_cell.length_b   1.000
_cell.length_c   1.000
_cell.angle_alpha   90.00
_cell.angle_beta   90.00
_cell.angle_gamma   90.00
#
_symmetry.space_group_name_H-M   'P 1'
#
loop_
_entity.id
_entity.type
_entity.pdbx_description
1 polymer ?
#
loop_
_entity_poly.entity_id
_entity_poly.type
_entity_poly.pdbx_seq_one_letter_code
_entity_poly.pdbx_strand_id
1 'polypeptide(L)'
;GYVHDPLRADCAFGHLTSGGTLANYQALRVALALKAFPVALRSAGVPDLDLPEDDWSAFNLHPHKATQLLDDWLTWLAAQPLRERKTWRQRVQQERLEYLGMLEFFTRHAQLRVPHVLAPVTAHYSWSKGLKLLGLGRSQLQLLPEQGMRLDTDALETTLEKCRRERQPVLMSVAVLGTTEYGTFDPVDRIVAARERAAALGL
;
A
#
# COMPACT_ATOMS: atom_id res chain seq x y z
N GLY A 1 -11.27 20.88 -13.80
CA GLY A 1 -10.64 19.88 -14.67
C GLY A 1 -9.31 19.41 -14.09
N TYR A 2 -8.73 18.34 -14.65
CA TYR A 2 -7.42 17.86 -14.25
C TYR A 2 -6.31 18.70 -14.87
N VAL A 3 -5.19 18.86 -14.16
CA VAL A 3 -3.98 19.46 -14.71
C VAL A 3 -3.26 18.39 -15.54
N HIS A 4 -2.90 18.74 -16.77
CA HIS A 4 -2.26 17.82 -17.74
C HIS A 4 -0.80 18.18 -18.04
N ASP A 5 -0.25 19.19 -17.38
CA ASP A 5 1.14 19.60 -17.58
C ASP A 5 2.07 18.67 -16.77
N PRO A 6 2.89 17.82 -17.42
CA PRO A 6 3.77 16.87 -16.74
C PRO A 6 4.90 17.51 -15.93
N LEU A 7 5.12 18.83 -16.09
CA LEU A 7 6.12 19.56 -15.33
C LEU A 7 5.58 20.10 -13.99
N ARG A 8 4.28 19.98 -13.77
CA ARG A 8 3.64 20.42 -12.52
C ARG A 8 3.53 19.26 -11.54
N ALA A 9 3.78 19.55 -10.25
CA ALA A 9 3.66 18.56 -9.18
C ALA A 9 2.22 18.05 -8.96
N ASP A 10 1.20 18.84 -9.34
CA ASP A 10 -0.22 18.50 -9.26
C ASP A 10 -0.78 17.92 -10.58
N CYS A 11 0.10 17.49 -11.50
CA CYS A 11 -0.30 16.88 -12.76
C CYS A 11 -1.04 15.56 -12.54
N ALA A 12 -2.18 15.41 -13.20
CA ALA A 12 -2.92 14.17 -13.19
C ALA A 12 -2.14 13.06 -13.92
N PHE A 13 -2.00 11.92 -13.28
CA PHE A 13 -1.39 10.74 -13.86
C PHE A 13 -2.43 9.64 -14.06
N GLY A 14 -2.33 8.94 -15.18
CA GLY A 14 -3.18 7.80 -15.48
C GLY A 14 -2.57 6.93 -16.57
N HIS A 15 -3.01 5.68 -16.63
CA HIS A 15 -2.62 4.75 -17.69
C HIS A 15 -3.79 3.84 -18.05
N LEU A 16 -3.78 3.33 -19.26
CA LEU A 16 -4.78 2.38 -19.75
C LEU A 16 -4.36 0.95 -19.45
N THR A 17 -5.35 0.12 -19.10
CA THR A 17 -5.16 -1.32 -18.87
C THR A 17 -6.12 -2.12 -19.73
N SER A 18 -5.81 -3.38 -19.99
CA SER A 18 -6.68 -4.31 -20.72
C SER A 18 -7.83 -4.87 -19.88
N GLY A 19 -8.43 -4.03 -19.02
CA GLY A 19 -9.58 -4.35 -18.19
C GLY A 19 -9.39 -4.13 -16.70
N GLY A 20 -10.51 -4.05 -15.97
CA GLY A 20 -10.54 -3.72 -14.54
C GLY A 20 -9.77 -4.70 -13.64
N THR A 21 -9.71 -5.97 -14.02
CA THR A 21 -8.91 -6.97 -13.27
C THR A 21 -7.43 -6.59 -13.23
N LEU A 22 -6.88 -6.15 -14.37
CA LEU A 22 -5.48 -5.72 -14.43
C LEU A 22 -5.27 -4.39 -13.71
N ALA A 23 -6.24 -3.47 -13.78
CA ALA A 23 -6.20 -2.22 -13.02
C ALA A 23 -6.14 -2.49 -11.51
N ASN A 24 -7.00 -3.37 -10.99
CA ASN A 24 -7.01 -3.76 -9.57
C ASN A 24 -5.71 -4.48 -9.16
N TYR A 25 -5.17 -5.34 -10.04
CA TYR A 25 -3.89 -5.98 -9.79
C TYR A 25 -2.74 -4.96 -9.69
N GLN A 26 -2.72 -3.97 -10.57
CA GLN A 26 -1.70 -2.90 -10.51
C GLN A 26 -1.84 -2.05 -9.25
N ALA A 27 -3.07 -1.72 -8.82
CA ALA A 27 -3.29 -1.00 -7.58
C ALA A 27 -2.73 -1.77 -6.37
N LEU A 28 -2.99 -3.08 -6.28
CA LEU A 28 -2.42 -3.95 -5.24
C LEU A 28 -0.89 -3.96 -5.27
N ARG A 29 -0.30 -4.09 -6.47
CA ARG A 29 1.15 -4.10 -6.65
C ARG A 29 1.80 -2.78 -6.22
N VAL A 30 1.21 -1.65 -6.62
CA VAL A 30 1.71 -0.32 -6.25
C VAL A 30 1.60 -0.09 -4.76
N ALA A 31 0.47 -0.44 -4.14
CA ALA A 31 0.30 -0.32 -2.71
C ALA A 31 1.33 -1.15 -1.93
N LEU A 32 1.59 -2.37 -2.38
CA LEU A 32 2.57 -3.26 -1.75
C LEU A 32 4.00 -2.71 -1.89
N ALA A 33 4.37 -2.24 -3.08
CA ALA A 33 5.67 -1.63 -3.33
C ALA A 33 5.87 -0.37 -2.48
N LEU A 34 4.84 0.47 -2.36
CA LEU A 34 4.88 1.70 -1.56
C LEU A 34 5.08 1.40 -0.06
N LYS A 35 4.36 0.40 0.47
CA LYS A 35 4.50 0.01 1.89
C LYS A 35 5.83 -0.70 2.19
N ALA A 36 6.36 -1.49 1.26
CA ALA A 36 7.61 -2.21 1.45
C ALA A 36 8.86 -1.33 1.26
N PHE A 37 8.76 -0.24 0.52
CA PHE A 37 9.90 0.60 0.19
C PHE A 37 10.59 1.26 1.40
N PRO A 38 9.88 1.86 2.39
CA PRO A 38 10.52 2.39 3.59
C PRO A 38 11.27 1.31 4.40
N VAL A 39 10.75 0.09 4.43
CA VAL A 39 11.42 -1.06 5.07
C VAL A 39 12.74 -1.38 4.35
N ALA A 40 12.74 -1.38 3.02
CA ALA A 40 13.94 -1.62 2.22
C ALA A 40 15.02 -0.53 2.42
N LEU A 41 14.63 0.73 2.50
CA LEU A 41 15.56 1.83 2.78
C LEU A 41 16.21 1.69 4.16
N ARG A 42 15.38 1.35 5.15
CA ARG A 42 15.83 1.11 6.52
C ARG A 42 16.81 -0.06 6.58
N SER A 43 16.50 -1.20 5.95
CA SER A 43 17.35 -2.40 5.92
C SER A 43 18.65 -2.17 5.18
N ALA A 44 18.63 -1.35 4.12
CA ALA A 44 19.84 -0.95 3.42
C ALA A 44 20.75 -0.03 4.24
N GLY A 45 20.24 0.53 5.35
CA GLY A 45 21.00 1.43 6.22
C GLY A 45 21.39 2.73 5.52
N VAL A 46 20.45 3.33 4.76
CA VAL A 46 20.69 4.62 4.10
C VAL A 46 20.83 5.69 5.16
N PRO A 47 21.96 6.42 5.20
CA PRO A 47 22.15 7.48 6.19
C PRO A 47 21.38 8.75 5.83
N ASP A 48 21.23 9.63 6.82
CA ASP A 48 20.71 10.99 6.64
C ASP A 48 19.28 11.10 6.08
N LEU A 49 18.51 10.00 6.13
CA LEU A 49 17.08 10.02 5.86
C LEU A 49 16.29 9.84 7.17
N ASP A 50 15.18 10.54 7.27
CA ASP A 50 14.23 10.39 8.39
C ASP A 50 13.45 9.08 8.24
N LEU A 51 14.09 7.97 8.64
CA LEU A 51 13.55 6.63 8.53
C LEU A 51 12.87 6.21 9.84
N PRO A 52 11.73 5.50 9.77
CA PRO A 52 11.08 4.93 10.93
C PRO A 52 11.99 3.98 11.71
N GLU A 53 11.81 3.93 13.04
CA GLU A 53 12.69 3.17 13.94
C GLU A 53 12.60 1.66 13.76
N ASP A 54 11.44 1.14 13.39
CA ASP A 54 11.18 -0.30 13.23
C ASP A 54 10.45 -0.64 11.93
N ASP A 55 10.42 -1.92 11.59
CA ASP A 55 9.79 -2.43 10.37
C ASP A 55 8.29 -2.21 10.36
N TRP A 56 7.62 -2.26 11.53
CA TRP A 56 6.19 -2.00 11.63
C TRP A 56 5.86 -0.56 11.25
N SER A 57 6.56 0.39 11.86
CA SER A 57 6.38 1.83 11.58
C SER A 57 6.75 2.16 10.15
N ALA A 58 7.80 1.52 9.61
CA ALA A 58 8.20 1.69 8.21
C ALA A 58 7.13 1.17 7.23
N PHE A 59 6.60 -0.03 7.47
CA PHE A 59 5.59 -0.64 6.61
C PHE A 59 4.23 0.07 6.70
N ASN A 60 3.90 0.64 7.86
CA ASN A 60 2.65 1.37 8.08
C ASN A 60 2.78 2.89 7.91
N LEU A 61 3.89 3.35 7.34
CA LEU A 61 4.06 4.76 7.03
C LEU A 61 2.92 5.25 6.14
N HIS A 62 2.37 6.43 6.47
CA HIS A 62 1.30 7.03 5.68
C HIS A 62 1.74 7.18 4.20
N PRO A 63 0.89 6.86 3.20
CA PRO A 63 1.28 6.88 1.78
C PRO A 63 1.94 8.19 1.32
N HIS A 64 1.46 9.33 1.80
CA HIS A 64 2.07 10.63 1.48
C HIS A 64 3.50 10.73 2.01
N LYS A 65 3.76 10.26 3.23
CA LYS A 65 5.13 10.23 3.79
C LYS A 65 6.02 9.22 3.08
N ALA A 66 5.46 8.09 2.64
CA ALA A 66 6.21 7.10 1.88
C ALA A 66 6.62 7.63 0.49
N THR A 67 5.76 8.42 -0.19
CA THR A 67 6.12 9.11 -1.43
C THR A 67 7.14 10.21 -1.19
N GLN A 68 7.00 10.99 -0.13
CA GLN A 68 8.01 11.99 0.26
C GLN A 68 9.38 11.34 0.50
N LEU A 69 9.39 10.21 1.22
CA LEU A 69 10.62 9.46 1.47
C LEU A 69 11.28 8.94 0.17
N LEU A 70 10.50 8.63 -0.86
CA LEU A 70 11.03 8.28 -2.18
C LEU A 70 11.74 9.48 -2.82
N ASP A 71 11.15 10.67 -2.74
CA ASP A 71 11.75 11.90 -3.26
C ASP A 71 13.03 12.28 -2.48
N ASP A 72 12.99 12.14 -1.15
CA ASP A 72 14.15 12.39 -0.29
C ASP A 72 15.29 11.42 -0.62
N TRP A 73 14.98 10.13 -0.82
CA TRP A 73 15.94 9.12 -1.27
C TRP A 73 16.56 9.49 -2.64
N LEU A 74 15.75 9.89 -3.60
CA LEU A 74 16.26 10.26 -4.93
C LEU A 74 17.15 11.49 -4.87
N THR A 75 16.79 12.47 -4.06
CA THR A 75 17.54 13.70 -3.82
C THR A 75 18.87 13.37 -3.12
N TRP A 76 18.82 12.61 -2.05
CA TRP A 76 20.01 12.16 -1.32
C TRP A 76 20.96 11.39 -2.25
N LEU A 77 20.42 10.45 -3.04
CA LEU A 77 21.19 9.66 -3.98
C LEU A 77 21.87 10.53 -5.06
N ALA A 78 21.16 11.56 -5.56
CA ALA A 78 21.71 12.50 -6.53
C ALA A 78 22.86 13.35 -5.98
N ALA A 79 22.93 13.56 -4.69
CA ALA A 79 24.02 14.25 -4.03
C ALA A 79 25.29 13.40 -3.85
N GLN A 80 25.17 12.07 -3.94
CA GLN A 80 26.32 11.17 -3.75
C GLN A 80 27.29 11.19 -4.95
N PRO A 81 28.58 10.88 -4.75
CA PRO A 81 29.54 10.69 -5.85
C PRO A 81 29.06 9.63 -6.84
N LEU A 82 29.27 9.83 -8.14
CA LEU A 82 28.77 8.94 -9.21
C LEU A 82 29.09 7.46 -8.97
N ARG A 83 30.30 7.15 -8.48
CA ARG A 83 30.73 5.78 -8.17
C ARG A 83 29.90 5.14 -7.04
N GLU A 84 29.44 5.95 -6.08
CA GLU A 84 28.68 5.49 -4.91
C GLU A 84 27.21 5.33 -5.21
N ARG A 85 26.65 6.13 -6.13
CA ARG A 85 25.22 6.03 -6.54
C ARG A 85 24.84 4.64 -7.00
N LYS A 86 25.71 3.97 -7.78
CA LYS A 86 25.46 2.61 -8.25
C LYS A 86 25.42 1.62 -7.09
N THR A 87 26.35 1.73 -6.18
CA THR A 87 26.44 0.87 -4.98
C THR A 87 25.22 1.03 -4.10
N TRP A 88 24.81 2.27 -3.81
CA TRP A 88 23.62 2.51 -3.00
C TRP A 88 22.32 2.05 -3.65
N ARG A 89 22.16 2.30 -4.96
CA ARG A 89 21.00 1.76 -5.71
C ARG A 89 20.93 0.25 -5.62
N GLN A 90 22.06 -0.43 -5.82
CA GLN A 90 22.12 -1.89 -5.75
C GLN A 90 21.83 -2.39 -4.34
N ARG A 91 22.37 -1.76 -3.32
CA ARG A 91 22.13 -2.11 -1.91
C ARG A 91 20.65 -1.98 -1.55
N VAL A 92 20.00 -0.86 -1.87
CA VAL A 92 18.57 -0.68 -1.63
C VAL A 92 17.74 -1.66 -2.46
N GLN A 93 18.11 -1.88 -3.74
CA GLN A 93 17.40 -2.82 -4.60
C GLN A 93 17.41 -4.25 -4.04
N GLN A 94 18.50 -4.69 -3.44
CA GLN A 94 18.65 -6.02 -2.84
C GLN A 94 17.75 -6.24 -1.61
N GLU A 95 17.31 -5.17 -0.96
CA GLU A 95 16.39 -5.21 0.19
C GLU A 95 14.92 -5.02 -0.22
N ARG A 96 14.65 -4.70 -1.50
CA ARG A 96 13.28 -4.47 -1.95
C ARG A 96 12.49 -5.78 -2.08
N LEU A 97 11.21 -5.71 -1.73
CA LEU A 97 10.29 -6.84 -1.86
C LEU A 97 10.26 -7.41 -3.28
N GLU A 98 10.35 -6.57 -4.31
CA GLU A 98 10.33 -7.01 -5.71
C GLU A 98 11.59 -7.79 -6.12
N TYR A 99 12.69 -7.61 -5.38
CA TYR A 99 13.93 -8.37 -5.58
C TYR A 99 13.94 -9.66 -4.76
N LEU A 100 13.55 -9.58 -3.49
CA LEU A 100 13.55 -10.71 -2.56
C LEU A 100 12.41 -11.70 -2.83
N GLY A 101 11.27 -11.18 -3.30
CA GLY A 101 10.01 -11.93 -3.32
C GLY A 101 9.35 -12.01 -1.94
N MET A 102 8.09 -12.42 -1.93
CA MET A 102 7.25 -12.42 -0.72
C MET A 102 7.83 -13.26 0.42
N LEU A 103 8.27 -14.47 0.11
CA LEU A 103 8.76 -15.40 1.13
C LEU A 103 10.00 -14.85 1.83
N GLU A 104 11.01 -14.47 1.08
CA GLU A 104 12.27 -13.97 1.63
C GLU A 104 12.06 -12.65 2.38
N PHE A 105 11.29 -11.72 1.82
CA PHE A 105 11.01 -10.43 2.45
C PHE A 105 10.38 -10.60 3.83
N PHE A 106 9.27 -11.35 3.94
CA PHE A 106 8.61 -11.56 5.23
C PHE A 106 9.36 -12.50 6.18
N THR A 107 10.27 -13.32 5.68
CA THR A 107 11.19 -14.09 6.52
C THR A 107 12.25 -13.19 7.16
N ARG A 108 12.84 -12.27 6.40
CA ARG A 108 13.80 -11.29 6.93
C ARG A 108 13.15 -10.32 7.91
N HIS A 109 11.92 -9.92 7.64
CA HIS A 109 11.13 -9.00 8.44
C HIS A 109 10.06 -9.75 9.25
N ALA A 110 10.48 -10.75 10.04
CA ALA A 110 9.60 -11.67 10.78
C ALA A 110 8.64 -10.98 11.76
N GLN A 111 8.86 -9.72 12.09
CA GLN A 111 7.94 -8.89 12.89
C GLN A 111 6.73 -8.40 12.06
N LEU A 112 6.83 -8.44 10.72
CA LEU A 112 5.76 -8.09 9.82
C LEU A 112 4.97 -9.34 9.44
N ARG A 113 3.66 -9.27 9.61
CA ARG A 113 2.74 -10.25 9.00
C ARG A 113 2.44 -9.86 7.56
N VAL A 114 2.09 -10.85 6.73
CA VAL A 114 1.57 -10.59 5.39
C VAL A 114 0.31 -9.73 5.49
N PRO A 115 0.22 -8.59 4.79
CA PRO A 115 -0.84 -7.61 5.03
C PRO A 115 -2.21 -8.06 4.53
N HIS A 116 -3.25 -7.58 5.20
CA HIS A 116 -4.64 -7.76 4.76
C HIS A 116 -5.05 -6.73 3.70
N VAL A 117 -5.92 -7.13 2.81
CA VAL A 117 -6.74 -6.24 1.97
C VAL A 117 -8.17 -6.29 2.49
N LEU A 118 -8.71 -5.13 2.82
CA LEU A 118 -10.10 -5.01 3.30
C LEU A 118 -10.99 -4.64 2.11
N ALA A 119 -12.06 -5.38 1.87
CA ALA A 119 -12.97 -5.12 0.77
C ALA A 119 -14.41 -5.46 1.18
N PRO A 120 -15.44 -4.74 0.67
CA PRO A 120 -16.81 -5.14 0.92
C PRO A 120 -17.13 -6.48 0.26
N VAL A 121 -18.11 -7.22 0.79
CA VAL A 121 -18.60 -8.47 0.18
C VAL A 121 -19.13 -8.25 -1.23
N THR A 122 -19.51 -7.03 -1.57
CA THR A 122 -19.95 -6.60 -2.91
C THR A 122 -18.80 -6.37 -3.90
N ALA A 123 -17.54 -6.47 -3.45
CA ALA A 123 -16.38 -6.21 -4.29
C ALA A 123 -16.18 -7.28 -5.36
N HIS A 124 -15.75 -6.86 -6.54
CA HIS A 124 -15.49 -7.75 -7.66
C HIS A 124 -14.42 -8.82 -7.34
N TYR A 125 -14.59 -10.05 -7.81
CA TYR A 125 -13.70 -11.19 -7.55
C TYR A 125 -12.24 -11.01 -7.99
N SER A 126 -11.94 -9.98 -8.78
CA SER A 126 -10.57 -9.66 -9.20
C SER A 126 -9.61 -9.39 -8.05
N TRP A 127 -10.10 -8.92 -6.90
CA TRP A 127 -9.29 -8.72 -5.70
C TRP A 127 -8.70 -10.04 -5.19
N SER A 128 -9.54 -11.07 -5.07
CA SER A 128 -9.09 -12.41 -4.71
C SER A 128 -8.09 -12.99 -5.72
N LYS A 129 -8.31 -12.76 -7.02
CA LYS A 129 -7.36 -13.19 -8.07
C LYS A 129 -6.04 -12.42 -7.98
N GLY A 130 -6.09 -11.11 -7.78
CA GLY A 130 -4.91 -10.26 -7.66
C GLY A 130 -4.02 -10.68 -6.48
N LEU A 131 -4.61 -10.98 -5.32
CA LEU A 131 -3.88 -11.47 -4.15
C LEU A 131 -3.16 -12.80 -4.42
N LYS A 132 -3.81 -13.72 -5.13
CA LYS A 132 -3.17 -14.99 -5.53
C LYS A 132 -2.00 -14.76 -6.49
N LEU A 133 -2.18 -13.88 -7.48
CA LEU A 133 -1.13 -13.56 -8.46
C LEU A 133 0.08 -12.90 -7.82
N LEU A 134 -0.13 -12.09 -6.77
CA LEU A 134 0.96 -11.46 -6.01
C LEU A 134 1.62 -12.41 -5.01
N GLY A 135 1.09 -13.62 -4.82
CA GLY A 135 1.61 -14.56 -3.81
C GLY A 135 1.22 -14.23 -2.37
N LEU A 136 0.31 -13.27 -2.16
CA LEU A 136 -0.21 -12.94 -0.82
C LEU A 136 -1.15 -14.02 -0.29
N GLY A 137 -1.89 -14.69 -1.19
CA GLY A 137 -2.88 -15.69 -0.83
C GLY A 137 -4.28 -15.09 -0.55
N ARG A 138 -5.31 -15.88 -0.82
CA ARG A 138 -6.70 -15.46 -0.62
C ARG A 138 -7.04 -15.19 0.85
N SER A 139 -6.37 -15.86 1.78
CA SER A 139 -6.58 -15.67 3.22
C SER A 139 -6.32 -14.22 3.68
N GLN A 140 -5.57 -13.45 2.88
CA GLN A 140 -5.31 -12.04 3.17
C GLN A 140 -6.44 -11.11 2.71
N LEU A 141 -7.45 -11.62 1.98
CA LEU A 141 -8.65 -10.84 1.65
C LEU A 141 -9.67 -10.95 2.79
N GLN A 142 -9.80 -9.88 3.55
CA GLN A 142 -10.81 -9.74 4.59
C GLN A 142 -12.05 -9.09 3.98
N LEU A 143 -13.10 -9.88 3.81
CA LEU A 143 -14.39 -9.37 3.34
C LEU A 143 -15.16 -8.76 4.52
N LEU A 144 -15.59 -7.52 4.32
CA LEU A 144 -16.39 -6.77 5.28
C LEU A 144 -17.87 -6.85 4.92
N PRO A 145 -18.76 -6.90 5.91
CA PRO A 145 -20.19 -6.92 5.67
C PRO A 145 -20.66 -5.65 4.93
N GLU A 146 -21.85 -5.73 4.42
CA GLU A 146 -22.52 -4.61 3.78
C GLU A 146 -23.73 -4.15 4.63
N GLN A 147 -24.09 -2.88 4.45
CA GLN A 147 -25.33 -2.31 4.96
C GLN A 147 -25.99 -1.52 3.82
N GLY A 148 -27.16 -1.98 3.37
CA GLY A 148 -27.84 -1.39 2.21
C GLY A 148 -27.03 -1.50 0.91
N MET A 149 -26.39 -2.63 0.68
CA MET A 149 -25.52 -2.92 -0.48
C MET A 149 -24.31 -1.98 -0.59
N ARG A 150 -23.84 -1.44 0.51
CA ARG A 150 -22.66 -0.60 0.65
C ARG A 150 -21.77 -1.14 1.76
N LEU A 151 -20.49 -0.86 1.71
CA LEU A 151 -19.57 -1.24 2.78
C LEU A 151 -20.07 -0.71 4.14
N ASP A 152 -20.15 -1.60 5.11
CA ASP A 152 -20.43 -1.26 6.50
C ASP A 152 -19.18 -0.58 7.10
N THR A 153 -19.26 0.73 7.34
CA THR A 153 -18.13 1.51 7.87
C THR A 153 -17.84 1.23 9.34
N ASP A 154 -18.82 0.83 10.13
CA ASP A 154 -18.60 0.49 11.54
C ASP A 154 -17.84 -0.84 11.65
N ALA A 155 -18.15 -1.79 10.77
CA ALA A 155 -17.38 -3.02 10.63
C ALA A 155 -15.95 -2.76 10.13
N LEU A 156 -15.76 -1.80 9.22
CA LEU A 156 -14.43 -1.36 8.78
C LEU A 156 -13.61 -0.81 9.96
N GLU A 157 -14.18 0.11 10.74
CA GLU A 157 -13.49 0.72 11.89
C GLU A 157 -13.11 -0.34 12.95
N THR A 158 -14.05 -1.23 13.26
CA THR A 158 -13.81 -2.36 14.17
C THR A 158 -12.68 -3.26 13.67
N THR A 159 -12.65 -3.53 12.36
CA THR A 159 -11.60 -4.36 11.74
C THR A 159 -10.25 -3.66 11.76
N LEU A 160 -10.18 -2.36 11.46
CA LEU A 160 -8.95 -1.58 11.52
C LEU A 160 -8.38 -1.55 12.94
N GLU A 161 -9.23 -1.32 13.96
CA GLU A 161 -8.79 -1.34 15.34
C GLU A 161 -8.29 -2.73 15.78
N LYS A 162 -8.95 -3.80 15.35
CA LYS A 162 -8.47 -5.16 15.55
C LYS A 162 -7.10 -5.37 14.88
N CYS A 163 -6.93 -4.96 13.64
CA CYS A 163 -5.67 -5.07 12.91
C CYS A 163 -4.55 -4.31 13.63
N ARG A 164 -4.83 -3.10 14.12
CA ARG A 164 -3.88 -2.32 14.92
C ARG A 164 -3.44 -3.05 16.19
N ARG A 165 -4.41 -3.52 16.98
CA ARG A 165 -4.16 -4.22 18.25
C ARG A 165 -3.37 -5.52 18.06
N GLU A 166 -3.66 -6.26 17.00
CA GLU A 166 -3.02 -7.54 16.68
C GLU A 166 -1.72 -7.38 15.87
N ARG A 167 -1.29 -6.14 15.59
CA ARG A 167 -0.16 -5.82 14.72
C ARG A 167 -0.28 -6.54 13.35
N GLN A 168 -1.47 -6.50 12.78
CA GLN A 168 -1.77 -7.02 11.45
C GLN A 168 -1.77 -5.88 10.44
N PRO A 169 -0.79 -5.78 9.53
CA PRO A 169 -0.75 -4.68 8.58
C PRO A 169 -1.94 -4.72 7.62
N VAL A 170 -2.41 -3.54 7.22
CA VAL A 170 -3.44 -3.39 6.19
C VAL A 170 -2.80 -2.78 4.95
N LEU A 171 -2.87 -3.50 3.83
CA LEU A 171 -2.34 -3.04 2.56
C LEU A 171 -3.17 -1.91 1.98
N MET A 172 -4.48 -2.13 1.95
CA MET A 172 -5.45 -1.17 1.43
C MET A 172 -6.87 -1.52 1.87
N SER A 173 -7.75 -0.51 1.85
CA SER A 173 -9.20 -0.68 1.89
C SER A 173 -9.77 -0.37 0.51
N VAL A 174 -10.66 -1.25 0.02
CA VAL A 174 -11.32 -1.11 -1.27
C VAL A 174 -12.67 -0.45 -1.07
N ALA A 175 -12.92 0.62 -1.82
CA ALA A 175 -14.24 1.23 -1.95
C ALA A 175 -14.77 0.99 -3.37
N VAL A 176 -16.03 0.62 -3.52
CA VAL A 176 -16.68 0.37 -4.81
C VAL A 176 -17.61 1.53 -5.15
N LEU A 177 -17.33 2.20 -6.25
CA LEU A 177 -18.17 3.30 -6.77
C LEU A 177 -18.95 2.79 -7.98
N GLY A 178 -20.14 2.23 -7.73
CA GLY A 178 -20.99 1.60 -8.73
C GLY A 178 -20.78 0.10 -8.80
N THR A 179 -21.49 -0.65 -7.91
CA THR A 179 -21.51 -2.11 -7.99
C THR A 179 -22.24 -2.56 -9.25
N THR A 180 -21.79 -3.66 -9.86
CA THR A 180 -22.37 -4.18 -11.11
C THR A 180 -23.86 -4.52 -10.96
N GLU A 181 -24.25 -5.06 -9.84
CA GLU A 181 -25.60 -5.59 -9.62
C GLU A 181 -26.57 -4.53 -9.08
N TYR A 182 -26.09 -3.65 -8.21
CA TYR A 182 -26.95 -2.70 -7.47
C TYR A 182 -26.70 -1.25 -7.83
N GLY A 183 -25.60 -0.93 -8.50
CA GLY A 183 -25.21 0.45 -8.83
C GLY A 183 -24.91 1.33 -7.61
N THR A 184 -24.76 0.74 -6.42
CA THR A 184 -24.52 1.47 -5.17
C THR A 184 -23.09 1.99 -5.07
N PHE A 185 -22.93 3.08 -4.29
CA PHE A 185 -21.63 3.71 -4.02
C PHE A 185 -21.30 3.55 -2.54
N ASP A 186 -20.12 3.01 -2.24
CA ASP A 186 -19.61 2.96 -0.87
C ASP A 186 -19.37 4.37 -0.32
N PRO A 187 -19.53 4.58 1.00
CA PRO A 187 -19.34 5.90 1.64
C PRO A 187 -17.84 6.24 1.75
N VAL A 188 -17.25 6.72 0.64
CA VAL A 188 -15.80 6.98 0.51
C VAL A 188 -15.29 7.96 1.54
N ASP A 189 -16.06 8.99 1.86
CA ASP A 189 -15.76 9.98 2.90
C ASP A 189 -15.53 9.33 4.26
N ARG A 190 -16.40 8.39 4.66
CA ARG A 190 -16.28 7.65 5.92
C ARG A 190 -15.10 6.66 5.88
N ILE A 191 -14.88 6.00 4.74
CA ILE A 191 -13.76 5.08 4.56
C ILE A 191 -12.42 5.83 4.68
N VAL A 192 -12.31 7.02 4.06
CA VAL A 192 -11.14 7.88 4.17
C VAL A 192 -10.95 8.34 5.61
N ALA A 193 -12.02 8.79 6.29
CA ALA A 193 -11.94 9.21 7.68
C ALA A 193 -11.50 8.07 8.62
N ALA A 194 -11.97 6.83 8.39
CA ALA A 194 -11.53 5.66 9.14
C ALA A 194 -10.04 5.35 8.91
N ARG A 195 -9.56 5.46 7.66
CA ARG A 195 -8.14 5.32 7.32
C ARG A 195 -7.28 6.36 8.05
N GLU A 196 -7.68 7.63 8.03
CA GLU A 196 -6.92 8.70 8.68
C GLU A 196 -6.83 8.48 10.21
N ARG A 197 -7.93 8.05 10.82
CA ARG A 197 -7.91 7.67 12.25
C ARG A 197 -6.97 6.50 12.54
N ALA A 198 -7.00 5.46 11.71
CA ALA A 198 -6.12 4.31 11.86
C ALA A 198 -4.64 4.71 11.68
N ALA A 199 -4.33 5.52 10.66
CA ALA A 199 -2.98 6.02 10.40
C ALA A 199 -2.45 6.90 11.55
N ALA A 200 -3.29 7.74 12.15
CA ALA A 200 -2.93 8.54 13.33
C ALA A 200 -2.58 7.68 14.55
N LEU A 201 -3.05 6.43 14.59
CA LEU A 201 -2.79 5.44 15.64
C LEU A 201 -1.69 4.42 15.23
N GLY A 202 -1.00 4.62 14.12
CA GLY A 202 0.15 3.84 13.69
C GLY A 202 -0.19 2.54 12.92
N LEU A 203 -1.30 2.51 12.18
CA LEU A 203 -1.68 1.39 11.30
C LEU A 203 -1.50 1.76 9.82
#